data_4c6e0e7440dc6693482f262e313347a1
#
_entry.id   4c6e0e7440dc6693482f262e313347a1
#
_cell.length_a   1.000
_cell.length_b   1.000
_cell.length_c   1.000
_cell.angle_alpha   90.00
_cell.angle_beta   90.00
_cell.angle_gamma   90.00
#
_symmetry.space_group_name_H-M   'P 1'
#
loop_
_entity.id
_entity.type
_entity.pdbx_description
1 polymer ?
#
loop_
_entity_poly.entity_id
_entity_poly.type
_entity_poly.pdbx_seq_one_letter_code
_entity_poly.pdbx_strand_id
1 'polypeptide(L)'
;MPPVRPTSRRWASSFAPDPPPSLNHLKPRLRGVFHFWSIHMAEISIFEDEAFSVEALLAVINTDHPVPGQLAALGLFEEQGVSSLVVQIEKDGTTLQLVEAKARGGVGQVVTGDKRQLVPFNTVHLPQTFQILADEIQGIRAVGSRTELQSAEGVVAKRLEKARRQLDLTHEYQRIGAIKGKILDADGSTVLLDIYQAFGLRKPKPRSLELGNPEGDLSGILADLLDEQDDALGNVTSTGSRAFCGKNFWAKLIDHPKVRGTYLNTLQAAQLRGDRRQSFEFGGVVWDRYRGKHDGEPFVDDGSAQLVPEGVPDLFISAFAPADYMEVVNTEGLPYYAKLERLPFDKGVAGEAQSNPLHLCTRPLAVRELTL
;
A
#
# COMPACT_ATOMS: atom_id res chain seq x y z
N MET A 1 -45.62 -52.87 29.83
CA MET A 1 -46.31 -54.03 29.21
C MET A 1 -45.83 -54.11 27.79
N PRO A 2 -45.17 -55.18 27.39
CA PRO A 2 -44.98 -55.64 26.01
C PRO A 2 -46.14 -56.57 25.69
N PRO A 3 -46.31 -57.23 24.58
CA PRO A 3 -45.43 -57.59 23.46
C PRO A 3 -46.20 -57.57 22.12
N VAL A 4 -45.64 -58.01 20.97
CA VAL A 4 -45.85 -59.37 20.41
C VAL A 4 -45.19 -59.42 19.01
N ARG A 5 -44.29 -60.39 18.81
CA ARG A 5 -44.02 -61.02 17.51
C ARG A 5 -45.09 -62.05 17.18
N PRO A 6 -45.27 -62.38 15.95
CA PRO A 6 -44.85 -63.74 15.51
C PRO A 6 -44.30 -63.81 14.08
N THR A 7 -43.28 -64.62 13.90
CA THR A 7 -43.11 -66.00 13.36
C THR A 7 -43.42 -66.20 11.87
N SER A 8 -42.37 -66.47 11.15
CA SER A 8 -42.03 -67.66 10.32
C SER A 8 -42.94 -68.08 9.19
N ARG A 9 -42.37 -68.33 8.03
CA ARG A 9 -42.33 -69.63 7.38
C ARG A 9 -41.33 -69.67 6.22
N ARG A 10 -40.46 -70.66 6.33
CA ARG A 10 -39.67 -71.28 5.23
C ARG A 10 -40.57 -71.85 4.16
N TRP A 11 -40.12 -71.88 2.90
CA TRP A 11 -40.17 -73.01 2.00
C TRP A 11 -38.95 -72.98 1.07
N ALA A 12 -38.31 -74.19 1.00
CA ALA A 12 -37.17 -74.52 0.17
C ALA A 12 -37.66 -75.06 -1.16
N SER A 13 -36.84 -75.03 -2.18
CA SER A 13 -36.46 -76.04 -3.15
C SER A 13 -35.77 -75.43 -4.32
N SER A 14 -34.47 -75.58 -4.43
CA SER A 14 -33.79 -76.59 -5.31
C SER A 14 -34.19 -76.49 -6.78
N PHE A 15 -33.27 -76.00 -7.58
CA PHE A 15 -32.86 -76.55 -8.88
C PHE A 15 -31.63 -75.73 -9.37
N ALA A 16 -30.47 -76.38 -9.32
CA ALA A 16 -29.27 -75.95 -10.04
C ALA A 16 -29.24 -76.79 -11.36
N PRO A 17 -28.92 -76.21 -12.50
CA PRO A 17 -28.39 -77.01 -13.62
C PRO A 17 -26.86 -76.91 -13.68
N ASP A 18 -26.24 -78.00 -14.06
CA ASP A 18 -24.84 -78.33 -14.19
C ASP A 18 -24.05 -77.40 -15.15
N PRO A 19 -22.73 -77.26 -14.96
CA PRO A 19 -21.87 -76.51 -15.85
C PRO A 19 -21.47 -77.29 -17.11
N PRO A 20 -21.33 -76.57 -18.26
CA PRO A 20 -20.82 -77.26 -19.48
C PRO A 20 -19.29 -77.41 -19.43
N PRO A 21 -18.73 -78.34 -20.23
CA PRO A 21 -17.37 -78.82 -20.08
C PRO A 21 -16.30 -77.85 -20.62
N SER A 22 -15.14 -78.00 -20.04
CA SER A 22 -13.88 -77.38 -20.37
C SER A 22 -13.41 -77.57 -21.79
N LEU A 23 -13.12 -76.49 -22.53
CA LEU A 23 -12.26 -76.53 -23.72
C LEU A 23 -10.93 -75.83 -23.38
N ASN A 24 -9.96 -76.67 -23.06
CA ASN A 24 -8.55 -76.31 -23.15
C ASN A 24 -8.13 -76.20 -24.60
N HIS A 25 -7.26 -75.26 -24.87
CA HIS A 25 -6.33 -75.02 -25.95
C HIS A 25 -6.63 -73.79 -26.79
N LEU A 26 -5.89 -72.69 -26.47
CA LEU A 26 -4.95 -72.04 -27.36
C LEU A 26 -4.47 -70.69 -26.68
N LYS A 27 -3.25 -70.75 -26.27
CA LYS A 27 -2.54 -69.49 -25.94
C LYS A 27 -2.10 -68.76 -27.21
N PRO A 28 -2.26 -67.49 -27.32
CA PRO A 28 -1.20 -66.66 -27.87
C PRO A 28 -0.57 -65.78 -26.79
N ARG A 29 0.73 -65.90 -26.65
CA ARG A 29 1.61 -64.91 -25.94
C ARG A 29 1.57 -63.58 -26.69
N LEU A 30 0.99 -62.58 -26.08
CA LEU A 30 1.35 -61.21 -26.36
C LEU A 30 1.64 -60.54 -25.02
N ARG A 31 2.94 -60.56 -24.63
CA ARG A 31 3.51 -59.69 -23.63
C ARG A 31 3.65 -58.31 -24.30
N GLY A 32 2.59 -57.54 -24.28
CA GLY A 32 2.64 -56.09 -24.41
C GLY A 32 2.63 -55.51 -23.01
N VAL A 33 3.78 -55.13 -22.49
CA VAL A 33 3.87 -54.27 -21.30
C VAL A 33 3.38 -52.91 -21.76
N PHE A 34 2.07 -52.66 -21.60
CA PHE A 34 1.56 -51.31 -21.64
C PHE A 34 2.11 -50.62 -20.37
N HIS A 35 3.22 -49.92 -20.51
CA HIS A 35 3.55 -48.83 -19.58
C HIS A 35 2.45 -47.80 -19.76
N PHE A 36 1.47 -47.81 -18.88
CA PHE A 36 0.70 -46.62 -18.62
C PHE A 36 1.69 -45.60 -18.09
N TRP A 37 2.18 -44.75 -18.96
CA TRP A 37 2.65 -43.46 -18.53
C TRP A 37 1.44 -42.79 -17.89
N SER A 38 1.41 -42.70 -16.58
CA SER A 38 0.56 -41.75 -15.89
C SER A 38 1.01 -40.37 -16.34
N ILE A 39 0.32 -39.87 -17.35
CA ILE A 39 0.39 -38.45 -17.69
C ILE A 39 -0.16 -37.76 -16.43
N HIS A 40 0.73 -37.27 -15.61
CA HIS A 40 0.35 -36.31 -14.56
C HIS A 40 -0.09 -35.03 -15.32
N MET A 41 -1.37 -34.92 -15.56
CA MET A 41 -1.98 -33.68 -15.99
C MET A 41 -1.97 -32.77 -14.78
N ALA A 42 -1.44 -31.55 -14.97
CA ALA A 42 -1.59 -30.52 -13.98
C ALA A 42 -3.08 -30.31 -13.71
N GLU A 43 -3.54 -30.67 -12.52
CA GLU A 43 -4.93 -30.48 -12.15
C GLU A 43 -5.14 -29.04 -11.71
N ILE A 44 -6.14 -28.40 -12.26
CA ILE A 44 -6.52 -27.02 -11.84
C ILE A 44 -6.96 -26.97 -10.36
N SER A 45 -7.31 -28.13 -9.79
CA SER A 45 -7.55 -28.31 -8.35
C SER A 45 -6.39 -27.83 -7.46
N ILE A 46 -5.17 -27.70 -8.02
CA ILE A 46 -4.01 -27.12 -7.30
C ILE A 46 -4.35 -25.72 -6.78
N PHE A 47 -5.10 -24.92 -7.53
CA PHE A 47 -5.50 -23.58 -7.11
C PHE A 47 -6.68 -23.55 -6.12
N GLU A 48 -7.23 -24.69 -5.74
CA GLU A 48 -8.18 -24.86 -4.64
C GLU A 48 -7.49 -25.19 -3.33
N ASP A 49 -6.17 -25.37 -3.33
CA ASP A 49 -5.38 -25.60 -2.14
C ASP A 49 -5.48 -24.38 -1.19
N GLU A 50 -5.41 -24.63 0.11
CA GLU A 50 -5.46 -23.61 1.16
C GLU A 50 -4.39 -22.52 0.97
N ALA A 51 -3.27 -22.86 0.31
CA ALA A 51 -2.20 -21.93 -0.05
C ALA A 51 -2.67 -20.77 -0.98
N PHE A 52 -3.78 -20.94 -1.69
CA PHE A 52 -4.38 -19.92 -2.57
C PHE A 52 -5.66 -19.32 -2.01
N SER A 53 -5.99 -19.58 -0.75
CA SER A 53 -7.09 -18.92 -0.06
C SER A 53 -6.85 -17.40 0.02
N VAL A 54 -7.93 -16.62 0.15
CA VAL A 54 -7.82 -15.17 0.29
C VAL A 54 -6.91 -14.81 1.48
N GLU A 55 -7.01 -15.53 2.60
CA GLU A 55 -6.19 -15.32 3.79
C GLU A 55 -4.70 -15.58 3.51
N ALA A 56 -4.36 -16.66 2.82
CA ALA A 56 -2.98 -16.97 2.45
C ALA A 56 -2.41 -15.92 1.48
N LEU A 57 -3.18 -15.51 0.48
CA LEU A 57 -2.78 -14.49 -0.49
C LEU A 57 -2.61 -13.11 0.16
N LEU A 58 -3.48 -12.76 1.13
CA LEU A 58 -3.33 -11.54 1.94
C LEU A 58 -2.03 -11.57 2.75
N ALA A 59 -1.69 -12.69 3.36
CA ALA A 59 -0.43 -12.84 4.07
C ALA A 59 0.78 -12.65 3.15
N VAL A 60 0.74 -13.23 1.95
CA VAL A 60 1.82 -13.11 0.95
C VAL A 60 1.97 -11.67 0.45
N ILE A 61 0.86 -11.01 0.05
CA ILE A 61 0.93 -9.68 -0.54
C ILE A 61 1.27 -8.60 0.49
N ASN A 62 0.92 -8.78 1.77
CA ASN A 62 1.25 -7.84 2.85
C ASN A 62 2.57 -8.17 3.57
N THR A 63 3.30 -9.23 3.16
CA THR A 63 4.63 -9.51 3.71
C THR A 63 5.57 -8.33 3.47
N ASP A 64 6.40 -7.99 4.45
CA ASP A 64 7.35 -6.88 4.37
C ASP A 64 8.32 -7.06 3.18
N HIS A 65 8.17 -6.18 2.20
CA HIS A 65 9.09 -6.03 1.10
C HIS A 65 9.72 -4.63 1.16
N PRO A 66 10.96 -4.44 0.71
CA PRO A 66 11.54 -3.11 0.67
C PRO A 66 10.67 -2.21 -0.21
N VAL A 67 10.06 -1.22 0.41
CA VAL A 67 9.17 -0.27 -0.27
C VAL A 67 9.99 0.63 -1.17
N PRO A 68 9.66 0.74 -2.47
CA PRO A 68 10.45 1.52 -3.42
C PRO A 68 10.32 3.05 -3.24
N GLY A 69 9.45 3.53 -2.35
CA GLY A 69 9.15 4.94 -2.16
C GLY A 69 10.03 5.64 -1.12
N GLN A 70 10.38 6.90 -1.37
CA GLN A 70 11.16 7.72 -0.43
C GLN A 70 10.33 8.16 0.77
N LEU A 71 9.05 8.52 0.58
CA LEU A 71 8.13 8.90 1.65
C LEU A 71 7.75 7.70 2.52
N ALA A 72 7.51 6.56 1.89
CA ALA A 72 7.22 5.32 2.60
C ALA A 72 8.39 4.89 3.49
N ALA A 73 9.64 4.99 3.00
CA ALA A 73 10.84 4.69 3.77
C ALA A 73 11.08 5.65 4.95
N LEU A 74 10.55 6.88 4.88
CA LEU A 74 10.61 7.86 5.97
C LEU A 74 9.51 7.67 7.01
N GLY A 75 8.46 6.89 6.70
CA GLY A 75 7.31 6.73 7.59
C GLY A 75 6.56 8.03 7.84
N LEU A 76 6.53 8.95 6.84
CA LEU A 76 5.90 10.26 7.00
C LEU A 76 4.37 10.18 7.14
N PHE A 77 3.77 9.16 6.52
CA PHE A 77 2.33 8.92 6.57
C PHE A 77 2.00 7.84 7.60
N GLU A 78 1.08 8.14 8.50
CA GLU A 78 0.54 7.18 9.45
C GLU A 78 -0.50 6.30 8.75
N GLU A 79 -0.28 4.98 8.77
CA GLU A 79 -1.12 4.01 8.10
C GLU A 79 -2.18 3.47 9.05
N GLN A 80 -3.45 3.48 8.62
CA GLN A 80 -4.57 2.96 9.39
C GLN A 80 -5.58 2.25 8.52
N GLY A 81 -6.15 1.15 9.02
CA GLY A 81 -7.30 0.49 8.42
C GLY A 81 -8.59 1.22 8.77
N VAL A 82 -9.53 1.27 7.84
CA VAL A 82 -10.88 1.77 8.07
C VAL A 82 -11.90 0.77 7.57
N SER A 83 -13.08 0.70 8.19
CA SER A 83 -14.14 -0.23 7.79
C SER A 83 -15.13 0.37 6.78
N SER A 84 -14.94 1.63 6.40
CA SER A 84 -15.83 2.38 5.51
C SER A 84 -15.07 2.90 4.30
N LEU A 85 -15.75 2.99 3.16
CA LEU A 85 -15.23 3.63 1.94
C LEU A 85 -15.13 5.16 2.05
N VAL A 86 -15.79 5.75 3.05
CA VAL A 86 -15.80 7.18 3.32
C VAL A 86 -15.15 7.44 4.67
N VAL A 87 -14.04 8.16 4.64
CA VAL A 87 -13.30 8.58 5.84
C VAL A 87 -13.76 9.99 6.20
N GLN A 88 -14.19 10.19 7.44
CA GLN A 88 -14.58 11.50 7.94
C GLN A 88 -13.42 12.12 8.71
N ILE A 89 -12.93 13.24 8.22
CA ILE A 89 -11.82 13.98 8.85
C ILE A 89 -12.39 15.23 9.51
N GLU A 90 -12.00 15.46 10.75
CA GLU A 90 -12.36 16.65 11.48
C GLU A 90 -11.60 17.88 10.93
N LYS A 91 -12.37 18.87 10.48
CA LYS A 91 -11.83 20.17 10.13
C LYS A 91 -11.79 20.99 11.42
N ASP A 92 -10.71 21.65 11.66
CA ASP A 92 -10.44 22.39 12.90
C ASP A 92 -10.16 21.43 14.07
N GLY A 93 -8.96 20.85 14.02
CA GLY A 93 -8.44 20.03 15.11
C GLY A 93 -8.52 20.76 16.44
N THR A 94 -8.81 20.00 17.46
CA THR A 94 -8.97 20.37 18.86
C THR A 94 -8.06 21.54 19.24
N THR A 95 -8.66 22.71 19.51
CA THR A 95 -7.96 23.79 20.18
C THR A 95 -7.61 23.28 21.57
N LEU A 96 -6.38 22.82 21.75
CA LEU A 96 -5.87 22.48 23.08
C LEU A 96 -5.87 23.74 23.93
N GLN A 97 -6.72 23.78 24.94
CA GLN A 97 -6.79 24.88 25.88
C GLN A 97 -5.96 24.53 27.13
N LEU A 98 -5.26 25.53 27.67
CA LEU A 98 -4.58 25.36 28.94
C LEU A 98 -5.61 25.14 30.06
N VAL A 99 -5.37 24.16 30.89
CA VAL A 99 -6.20 23.87 32.06
C VAL A 99 -5.79 24.79 33.20
N GLU A 100 -6.74 25.58 33.75
CA GLU A 100 -6.48 26.42 34.90
C GLU A 100 -6.17 25.59 36.15
N ALA A 101 -5.09 25.94 36.83
CA ALA A 101 -4.76 25.34 38.13
C ALA A 101 -5.78 25.79 39.20
N LYS A 102 -6.47 24.82 39.82
CA LYS A 102 -7.43 25.08 40.89
C LYS A 102 -7.01 24.41 42.18
N ALA A 103 -7.49 24.94 43.31
CA ALA A 103 -7.28 24.31 44.62
C ALA A 103 -7.92 22.88 44.61
N ARG A 104 -7.33 21.97 45.39
CA ARG A 104 -7.89 20.62 45.55
C ARG A 104 -9.35 20.66 46.04
N GLY A 105 -10.26 20.02 45.33
CA GLY A 105 -11.71 20.04 45.59
C GLY A 105 -12.48 21.12 44.80
N GLY A 106 -11.80 21.97 44.01
CA GLY A 106 -12.48 22.90 43.10
C GLY A 106 -13.16 22.18 41.94
N VAL A 107 -14.26 22.77 41.45
CA VAL A 107 -14.97 22.24 40.28
C VAL A 107 -14.07 22.31 39.03
N GLY A 108 -13.84 21.16 38.37
CA GLY A 108 -13.07 21.09 37.15
C GLY A 108 -13.67 21.92 36.03
N GLN A 109 -12.85 22.28 35.05
CA GLN A 109 -13.32 22.89 33.81
C GLN A 109 -14.08 21.84 33.00
N VAL A 110 -15.28 22.17 32.54
CA VAL A 110 -16.07 21.28 31.68
C VAL A 110 -15.45 21.31 30.29
N VAL A 111 -15.00 20.17 29.81
CA VAL A 111 -14.59 19.99 28.43
C VAL A 111 -15.85 19.98 27.55
N THR A 112 -16.18 21.13 26.98
CA THR A 112 -17.24 21.26 25.99
C THR A 112 -16.71 20.74 24.65
N GLY A 113 -17.41 19.77 24.04
CA GLY A 113 -17.09 19.36 22.68
C GLY A 113 -17.32 20.52 21.71
N ASP A 114 -16.29 20.90 20.97
CA ASP A 114 -16.39 21.87 19.89
C ASP A 114 -17.37 21.37 18.81
N LYS A 115 -17.99 22.30 18.07
CA LYS A 115 -18.81 21.95 16.91
C LYS A 115 -17.90 21.37 15.83
N ARG A 116 -17.81 20.04 15.80
CA ARG A 116 -16.98 19.32 14.84
C ARG A 116 -17.59 19.44 13.44
N GLN A 117 -16.87 20.03 12.53
CA GLN A 117 -17.19 19.99 11.12
C GLN A 117 -16.44 18.81 10.50
N LEU A 118 -17.16 17.72 10.18
CA LEU A 118 -16.59 16.55 9.53
C LEU A 118 -16.63 16.74 8.02
N VAL A 119 -15.51 16.56 7.37
CA VAL A 119 -15.39 16.57 5.90
C VAL A 119 -15.24 15.13 5.43
N PRO A 120 -16.16 14.63 4.59
CA PRO A 120 -16.08 13.29 4.06
C PRO A 120 -15.07 13.20 2.89
N PHE A 121 -14.23 12.17 2.90
CA PHE A 121 -13.31 11.83 1.84
C PHE A 121 -13.52 10.41 1.38
N ASN A 122 -13.60 10.19 0.08
CA ASN A 122 -13.72 8.85 -0.49
C ASN A 122 -12.33 8.23 -0.68
N THR A 123 -12.23 6.93 -0.43
CA THR A 123 -11.05 6.14 -0.81
C THR A 123 -11.01 5.93 -2.32
N VAL A 124 -9.81 5.77 -2.86
CA VAL A 124 -9.58 5.48 -4.29
C VAL A 124 -9.50 3.96 -4.46
N HIS A 125 -10.10 3.42 -5.51
CA HIS A 125 -10.01 2.00 -5.85
C HIS A 125 -8.93 1.77 -6.91
N LEU A 126 -7.92 0.94 -6.59
CA LEU A 126 -6.76 0.66 -7.43
C LEU A 126 -6.67 -0.85 -7.73
N PRO A 127 -7.40 -1.37 -8.72
CA PRO A 127 -7.33 -2.77 -9.10
C PRO A 127 -6.17 -3.05 -10.06
N GLN A 128 -5.52 -4.20 -9.88
CA GLN A 128 -4.49 -4.74 -10.77
C GLN A 128 -4.84 -6.20 -11.11
N THR A 129 -5.20 -6.47 -12.35
CA THR A 129 -5.55 -7.81 -12.79
C THR A 129 -4.40 -8.50 -13.51
N PHE A 130 -4.29 -9.81 -13.34
CA PHE A 130 -3.35 -10.66 -14.06
C PHE A 130 -3.99 -12.02 -14.37
N GLN A 131 -3.41 -12.75 -15.30
CA GLN A 131 -3.84 -14.11 -15.63
C GLN A 131 -2.63 -15.03 -15.61
N ILE A 132 -2.87 -16.27 -15.22
CA ILE A 132 -1.90 -17.37 -15.27
C ILE A 132 -2.56 -18.48 -16.06
N LEU A 133 -2.04 -18.75 -17.23
CA LEU A 133 -2.57 -19.76 -18.13
C LEU A 133 -1.93 -21.14 -17.85
N ALA A 134 -2.62 -22.21 -18.23
CA ALA A 134 -2.15 -23.57 -18.01
C ALA A 134 -0.79 -23.86 -18.66
N ASP A 135 -0.50 -23.26 -19.81
CA ASP A 135 0.78 -23.40 -20.51
C ASP A 135 1.94 -22.67 -19.81
N GLU A 136 1.68 -21.63 -19.03
CA GLU A 136 2.69 -21.00 -18.18
C GLU A 136 3.18 -21.94 -17.07
N ILE A 137 2.35 -22.85 -16.60
CA ILE A 137 2.68 -23.81 -15.53
C ILE A 137 3.29 -25.08 -16.13
N GLN A 138 2.88 -25.47 -17.34
CA GLN A 138 3.24 -26.73 -18.01
C GLN A 138 4.73 -26.81 -18.42
N GLY A 139 5.58 -26.01 -18.13
CA GLY A 139 7.02 -26.12 -18.45
C GLY A 139 7.93 -25.75 -17.29
N ILE A 140 7.34 -25.24 -16.23
CA ILE A 140 8.10 -24.71 -15.10
C ILE A 140 8.22 -25.78 -14.03
N ARG A 141 9.21 -26.65 -14.18
CA ARG A 141 9.76 -27.36 -13.02
C ARG A 141 10.64 -26.37 -12.28
N ALA A 142 10.22 -25.89 -11.13
CA ALA A 142 11.09 -25.13 -10.26
C ALA A 142 12.34 -25.99 -9.97
N VAL A 143 13.52 -25.42 -10.17
CA VAL A 143 14.78 -26.13 -9.93
C VAL A 143 14.81 -26.58 -8.47
N GLY A 144 14.71 -27.90 -8.23
CA GLY A 144 14.68 -28.46 -6.87
C GLY A 144 13.29 -28.69 -6.27
N SER A 145 12.19 -28.27 -6.91
CA SER A 145 10.84 -28.57 -6.41
C SER A 145 10.37 -29.94 -6.85
N ARG A 146 9.70 -30.66 -5.96
CA ARG A 146 9.17 -32.01 -6.19
C ARG A 146 7.66 -31.99 -6.49
N THR A 147 6.98 -30.86 -6.37
CA THR A 147 5.53 -30.75 -6.47
C THR A 147 5.11 -29.66 -7.44
N GLU A 148 4.04 -29.91 -8.19
CA GLU A 148 3.41 -28.93 -9.10
C GLU A 148 2.84 -27.73 -8.34
N LEU A 149 2.35 -27.95 -7.11
CA LEU A 149 1.86 -26.92 -6.21
C LEU A 149 2.92 -25.83 -5.96
N GLN A 150 4.16 -26.21 -5.60
CA GLN A 150 5.24 -25.24 -5.36
C GLN A 150 5.60 -24.42 -6.61
N SER A 151 5.42 -25.01 -7.80
CA SER A 151 5.62 -24.29 -9.07
C SER A 151 4.52 -23.26 -9.31
N ALA A 152 3.26 -23.60 -9.02
CA ALA A 152 2.12 -22.70 -9.13
C ALA A 152 2.20 -21.55 -8.12
N GLU A 153 2.50 -21.84 -6.85
CA GLU A 153 2.74 -20.85 -5.80
C GLU A 153 3.82 -19.84 -6.22
N GLY A 154 4.93 -20.33 -6.77
CA GLY A 154 6.02 -19.46 -7.23
C GLY A 154 5.63 -18.52 -8.38
N VAL A 155 4.75 -18.96 -9.29
CA VAL A 155 4.22 -18.12 -10.38
C VAL A 155 3.27 -17.07 -9.83
N VAL A 156 2.34 -17.47 -8.96
CA VAL A 156 1.39 -16.54 -8.30
C VAL A 156 2.14 -15.49 -7.51
N ALA A 157 3.09 -15.89 -6.64
CA ALA A 157 3.87 -14.98 -5.82
C ALA A 157 4.61 -13.92 -6.66
N LYS A 158 5.22 -14.30 -7.78
CA LYS A 158 5.87 -13.35 -8.71
C LYS A 158 4.91 -12.37 -9.34
N ARG A 159 3.68 -12.81 -9.68
CA ARG A 159 2.65 -11.92 -10.24
C ARG A 159 2.16 -10.94 -9.18
N LEU A 160 1.90 -11.42 -7.95
CA LEU A 160 1.52 -10.58 -6.82
C LEU A 160 2.60 -9.56 -6.46
N GLU A 161 3.87 -9.98 -6.41
CA GLU A 161 4.99 -9.06 -6.17
C GLU A 161 5.07 -7.95 -7.23
N LYS A 162 4.87 -8.29 -8.50
CA LYS A 162 4.83 -7.29 -9.57
C LYS A 162 3.65 -6.33 -9.41
N ALA A 163 2.46 -6.84 -9.13
CA ALA A 163 1.26 -6.02 -8.90
C ALA A 163 1.47 -5.09 -7.69
N ARG A 164 1.99 -5.61 -6.59
CA ARG A 164 2.31 -4.84 -5.39
C ARG A 164 3.28 -3.69 -5.69
N ARG A 165 4.38 -3.93 -6.40
CA ARG A 165 5.33 -2.88 -6.77
C ARG A 165 4.69 -1.75 -7.58
N GLN A 166 3.70 -2.06 -8.42
CA GLN A 166 2.94 -1.05 -9.16
C GLN A 166 2.03 -0.25 -8.24
N LEU A 167 1.36 -0.92 -7.29
CA LEU A 167 0.55 -0.26 -6.27
C LEU A 167 1.42 0.62 -5.36
N ASP A 168 2.58 0.14 -4.91
CA ASP A 168 3.54 0.91 -4.10
C ASP A 168 3.97 2.21 -4.80
N LEU A 169 4.27 2.13 -6.10
CA LEU A 169 4.61 3.31 -6.90
C LEU A 169 3.44 4.30 -6.97
N THR A 170 2.21 3.79 -7.13
CA THR A 170 1.00 4.62 -7.15
C THR A 170 0.75 5.28 -5.80
N HIS A 171 0.93 4.53 -4.69
CA HIS A 171 0.85 5.10 -3.34
C HIS A 171 1.86 6.24 -3.13
N GLU A 172 3.11 6.04 -3.56
CA GLU A 172 4.14 7.08 -3.45
C GLU A 172 3.76 8.34 -4.24
N TYR A 173 3.22 8.17 -5.47
CA TYR A 173 2.73 9.26 -6.29
C TYR A 173 1.56 10.01 -5.64
N GLN A 174 0.59 9.28 -5.08
CA GLN A 174 -0.56 9.86 -4.38
C GLN A 174 -0.15 10.55 -3.08
N ARG A 175 0.84 10.03 -2.33
CA ARG A 175 1.40 10.65 -1.13
C ARG A 175 2.04 12.00 -1.44
N ILE A 176 2.82 12.09 -2.52
CA ILE A 176 3.34 13.39 -3.00
C ILE A 176 2.19 14.31 -3.42
N GLY A 177 1.16 13.78 -4.06
CA GLY A 177 -0.05 14.53 -4.39
C GLY A 177 -0.74 15.10 -3.15
N ALA A 178 -0.83 14.32 -2.07
CA ALA A 178 -1.39 14.77 -0.79
C ALA A 178 -0.55 15.89 -0.15
N ILE A 179 0.79 15.81 -0.23
CA ILE A 179 1.69 16.89 0.20
C ILE A 179 1.49 18.15 -0.65
N LYS A 180 1.39 18.03 -1.98
CA LYS A 180 1.12 19.15 -2.92
C LYS A 180 -0.31 19.72 -2.76
N GLY A 181 -1.20 18.99 -2.05
CA GLY A 181 -2.60 19.35 -1.82
C GLY A 181 -3.53 18.96 -2.94
N LYS A 182 -3.05 18.24 -3.97
CA LYS A 182 -3.85 17.75 -5.08
C LYS A 182 -3.37 16.37 -5.52
N ILE A 183 -4.25 15.38 -5.43
CA ILE A 183 -3.97 14.01 -5.86
C ILE A 183 -4.50 13.83 -7.27
N LEU A 184 -3.61 13.41 -8.16
CA LEU A 184 -3.90 13.13 -9.56
C LEU A 184 -3.94 11.61 -9.80
N ASP A 185 -4.67 11.22 -10.82
CA ASP A 185 -4.65 9.85 -11.32
C ASP A 185 -3.34 9.55 -12.09
N ALA A 186 -3.13 8.30 -12.45
CA ALA A 186 -1.94 7.84 -13.18
C ALA A 186 -1.73 8.54 -14.53
N ASP A 187 -2.76 9.15 -15.12
CA ASP A 187 -2.70 9.95 -16.34
C ASP A 187 -2.05 11.34 -16.14
N GLY A 188 -1.73 11.72 -14.88
CA GLY A 188 -1.14 13.00 -14.53
C GLY A 188 -2.06 14.22 -14.71
N SER A 189 -3.32 14.04 -15.13
CA SER A 189 -4.26 15.13 -15.45
C SER A 189 -5.57 15.06 -14.69
N THR A 190 -6.14 13.89 -14.53
CA THR A 190 -7.41 13.71 -13.82
C THR A 190 -7.23 13.92 -12.32
N VAL A 191 -8.01 14.84 -11.75
CA VAL A 191 -7.95 15.15 -10.31
C VAL A 191 -8.83 14.17 -9.57
N LEU A 192 -8.21 13.31 -8.74
CA LEU A 192 -8.93 12.40 -7.86
C LEU A 192 -9.40 13.12 -6.59
N LEU A 193 -8.55 13.99 -6.04
CA LEU A 193 -8.86 14.75 -4.83
C LEU A 193 -8.13 16.10 -4.84
N ASP A 194 -8.86 17.19 -4.61
CA ASP A 194 -8.29 18.50 -4.28
C ASP A 194 -8.54 18.78 -2.80
N ILE A 195 -7.48 18.68 -2.01
CA ILE A 195 -7.53 18.78 -0.55
C ILE A 195 -7.94 20.19 -0.11
N TYR A 196 -7.41 21.22 -0.77
CA TYR A 196 -7.76 22.60 -0.44
C TYR A 196 -9.22 22.90 -0.72
N GLN A 197 -9.73 22.43 -1.86
CA GLN A 197 -11.15 22.59 -2.21
C GLN A 197 -12.05 21.81 -1.24
N ALA A 198 -11.69 20.58 -0.88
CA ALA A 198 -12.48 19.76 0.04
C ALA A 198 -12.60 20.40 1.43
N PHE A 199 -11.52 20.98 1.94
CA PHE A 199 -11.55 21.73 3.20
C PHE A 199 -12.09 23.16 3.06
N GLY A 200 -12.40 23.65 1.84
CA GLY A 200 -12.82 25.02 1.59
C GLY A 200 -11.72 26.05 1.94
N LEU A 201 -10.46 25.67 1.74
CA LEU A 201 -9.29 26.50 2.03
C LEU A 201 -8.70 27.05 0.72
N ARG A 202 -7.96 28.14 0.82
CA ARG A 202 -7.19 28.66 -0.29
C ARG A 202 -5.75 28.17 -0.18
N LYS A 203 -5.22 27.55 -1.26
CA LYS A 203 -3.81 27.13 -1.31
C LYS A 203 -2.88 28.35 -1.08
N PRO A 204 -1.91 28.26 -0.16
CA PRO A 204 -0.88 29.29 0.03
C PRO A 204 -0.12 29.50 -1.28
N LYS A 205 0.31 30.74 -1.51
CA LYS A 205 1.16 31.04 -2.68
C LYS A 205 2.55 30.42 -2.48
N PRO A 206 3.16 29.88 -3.56
CA PRO A 206 4.56 29.47 -3.49
C PRO A 206 5.47 30.59 -3.00
N ARG A 207 6.46 30.26 -2.17
CA ARG A 207 7.45 31.22 -1.64
C ARG A 207 8.78 31.02 -2.36
N SER A 208 9.31 32.09 -2.94
CA SER A 208 10.66 32.06 -3.49
C SER A 208 11.70 32.16 -2.37
N LEU A 209 12.74 31.32 -2.46
CA LEU A 209 13.92 31.40 -1.59
C LEU A 209 15.02 32.29 -2.16
N GLU A 210 14.79 32.92 -3.32
CA GLU A 210 15.75 33.77 -4.02
C GLU A 210 17.14 33.15 -4.18
N LEU A 211 17.19 31.85 -4.48
CA LEU A 211 18.46 31.10 -4.60
C LEU A 211 19.38 31.60 -5.73
N GLY A 212 18.89 32.50 -6.56
CA GLY A 212 19.69 33.20 -7.56
C GLY A 212 20.46 34.40 -7.04
N ASN A 213 20.17 34.88 -5.80
CA ASN A 213 20.80 36.01 -5.19
C ASN A 213 21.79 35.58 -4.09
N PRO A 214 23.11 35.61 -4.32
CA PRO A 214 24.10 35.12 -3.37
C PRO A 214 24.10 35.89 -2.03
N GLU A 215 23.67 37.14 -2.04
CA GLU A 215 23.61 38.04 -0.86
C GLU A 215 22.22 38.03 -0.19
N GLY A 216 21.23 37.33 -0.78
CA GLY A 216 19.87 37.26 -0.26
C GLY A 216 19.80 36.77 1.17
N ASP A 217 18.80 37.23 1.93
CA ASP A 217 18.59 36.79 3.32
C ASP A 217 17.87 35.45 3.42
N LEU A 218 18.53 34.38 2.92
CA LEU A 218 17.99 33.02 2.95
C LEU A 218 17.61 32.59 4.38
N SER A 219 18.41 32.95 5.38
CA SER A 219 18.14 32.56 6.77
C SER A 219 16.89 33.24 7.34
N GLY A 220 16.68 34.52 7.03
CA GLY A 220 15.48 35.25 7.42
C GLY A 220 14.24 34.71 6.72
N ILE A 221 14.31 34.43 5.40
CA ILE A 221 13.19 33.81 4.66
C ILE A 221 12.82 32.46 5.25
N LEU A 222 13.81 31.63 5.64
CA LEU A 222 13.55 30.35 6.26
C LEU A 222 12.92 30.46 7.64
N ALA A 223 13.38 31.41 8.45
CA ALA A 223 12.78 31.68 9.76
C ALA A 223 11.31 32.08 9.63
N ASP A 224 11.01 33.05 8.75
CA ASP A 224 9.63 33.47 8.46
C ASP A 224 8.75 32.32 8.02
N LEU A 225 9.28 31.39 7.17
CA LEU A 225 8.55 30.21 6.69
C LEU A 225 8.25 29.21 7.80
N LEU A 226 9.18 29.02 8.74
CA LEU A 226 8.98 28.14 9.88
C LEU A 226 7.95 28.74 10.85
N ASP A 227 7.99 30.05 11.10
CA ASP A 227 6.99 30.74 11.90
C ASP A 227 5.59 30.65 11.25
N GLU A 228 5.49 30.88 9.92
CA GLU A 228 4.23 30.70 9.18
C GLU A 228 3.71 29.24 9.24
N GLN A 229 4.61 28.25 9.30
CA GLN A 229 4.26 26.84 9.41
C GLN A 229 3.72 26.52 10.82
N ASP A 230 4.38 27.02 11.86
CA ASP A 230 3.95 26.86 13.25
C ASP A 230 2.62 27.56 13.51
N ASP A 231 2.42 28.77 12.98
CA ASP A 231 1.13 29.46 13.02
C ASP A 231 0.01 28.65 12.38
N ALA A 232 0.29 27.98 11.24
CA ALA A 232 -0.69 27.13 10.57
C ALA A 232 -0.97 25.81 11.31
N LEU A 233 -0.05 25.34 12.15
CA LEU A 233 -0.26 24.18 13.03
C LEU A 233 -1.10 24.55 14.26
N GLY A 234 -1.09 25.84 14.65
CA GLY A 234 -1.84 26.33 15.82
C GLY A 234 -1.24 25.82 17.13
N ASN A 235 -2.03 25.04 17.89
CA ASN A 235 -1.60 24.57 19.22
C ASN A 235 -0.79 23.26 19.19
N VAL A 236 -0.52 22.71 18.02
CA VAL A 236 0.31 21.51 17.85
C VAL A 236 1.70 21.92 17.41
N THR A 237 2.72 21.46 18.12
CA THR A 237 4.11 21.76 17.80
C THR A 237 4.71 20.67 16.92
N SER A 238 5.51 21.10 15.92
CA SER A 238 6.35 20.22 15.13
C SER A 238 7.65 19.87 15.89
N THR A 239 8.27 18.75 15.55
CA THR A 239 9.60 18.39 16.05
C THR A 239 10.71 18.86 15.11
N GLY A 240 10.37 19.33 13.93
CA GLY A 240 11.26 19.82 12.90
C GLY A 240 10.53 20.02 11.59
N SER A 241 11.27 20.36 10.55
CA SER A 241 10.74 20.57 9.21
C SER A 241 11.63 19.90 8.17
N ARG A 242 11.01 19.36 7.13
CA ARG A 242 11.69 18.71 6.02
C ARG A 242 11.23 19.26 4.68
N ALA A 243 12.16 19.38 3.75
CA ALA A 243 11.86 19.84 2.39
C ALA A 243 12.24 18.79 1.35
N PHE A 244 11.29 18.40 0.52
CA PHE A 244 11.48 17.51 -0.62
C PHE A 244 11.75 18.33 -1.87
N CYS A 245 13.01 18.31 -2.35
CA CYS A 245 13.50 19.18 -3.40
C CYS A 245 13.50 18.47 -4.77
N GLY A 246 13.03 19.17 -5.80
CA GLY A 246 13.24 18.81 -7.19
C GLY A 246 14.71 18.96 -7.61
N LYS A 247 15.06 18.44 -8.77
CA LYS A 247 16.46 18.35 -9.23
C LYS A 247 17.15 19.69 -9.34
N ASN A 248 16.52 20.65 -10.03
CA ASN A 248 17.12 21.96 -10.27
C ASN A 248 17.13 22.83 -9.01
N PHE A 249 16.06 22.72 -8.20
CA PHE A 249 15.99 23.38 -6.91
C PHE A 249 17.13 22.92 -5.99
N TRP A 250 17.33 21.61 -5.87
CA TRP A 250 18.42 21.00 -5.11
C TRP A 250 19.80 21.52 -5.56
N ALA A 251 20.04 21.50 -6.87
CA ALA A 251 21.33 21.95 -7.41
C ALA A 251 21.63 23.42 -7.04
N LYS A 252 20.66 24.31 -7.21
CA LYS A 252 20.82 25.73 -6.85
C LYS A 252 20.96 25.94 -5.34
N LEU A 253 20.25 25.17 -4.54
CA LEU A 253 20.34 25.23 -3.08
C LEU A 253 21.75 24.91 -2.58
N ILE A 254 22.35 23.79 -3.04
CA ILE A 254 23.69 23.40 -2.61
C ILE A 254 24.82 24.29 -3.17
N ASP A 255 24.55 24.95 -4.32
CA ASP A 255 25.52 25.90 -4.90
C ASP A 255 25.47 27.28 -4.23
N HIS A 256 24.41 27.58 -3.47
CA HIS A 256 24.28 28.85 -2.79
C HIS A 256 25.38 29.06 -1.76
N PRO A 257 26.10 30.21 -1.74
CA PRO A 257 27.31 30.42 -0.89
C PRO A 257 27.06 30.17 0.60
N LYS A 258 25.89 30.60 1.12
CA LYS A 258 25.52 30.43 2.54
C LYS A 258 25.25 28.96 2.91
N VAL A 259 24.83 28.13 1.97
CA VAL A 259 24.50 26.70 2.16
C VAL A 259 25.70 25.78 1.92
N ARG A 260 26.53 26.13 0.95
CA ARG A 260 27.63 25.31 0.44
C ARG A 260 28.60 24.82 1.53
N GLY A 261 28.93 25.69 2.49
CA GLY A 261 29.82 25.32 3.61
C GLY A 261 29.22 24.20 4.47
N THR A 262 27.97 24.36 4.86
CA THR A 262 27.24 23.37 5.67
C THR A 262 27.06 22.04 4.91
N TYR A 263 26.70 22.13 3.63
CA TYR A 263 26.53 20.95 2.77
C TYR A 263 27.82 20.13 2.62
N LEU A 264 28.97 20.79 2.36
CA LEU A 264 30.27 20.11 2.25
C LEU A 264 30.69 19.43 3.56
N ASN A 265 30.48 20.10 4.70
CA ASN A 265 30.77 19.50 6.01
C ASN A 265 29.89 18.27 6.29
N THR A 266 28.63 18.32 5.91
CA THR A 266 27.68 17.18 6.04
C THR A 266 28.09 16.03 5.14
N LEU A 267 28.50 16.27 3.89
CA LEU A 267 28.99 15.24 2.99
C LEU A 267 30.22 14.51 3.53
N GLN A 268 31.21 15.25 4.07
CA GLN A 268 32.38 14.65 4.68
C GLN A 268 32.02 13.74 5.87
N ALA A 269 31.13 14.21 6.74
CA ALA A 269 30.63 13.43 7.86
C ALA A 269 29.81 12.19 7.40
N ALA A 270 29.02 12.30 6.34
CA ALA A 270 28.25 11.20 5.77
C ALA A 270 29.17 10.14 5.13
N GLN A 271 30.23 10.54 4.44
CA GLN A 271 31.23 9.61 3.90
C GLN A 271 31.91 8.79 5.00
N LEU A 272 32.26 9.44 6.11
CA LEU A 272 32.86 8.77 7.26
C LEU A 272 31.92 7.77 7.93
N ARG A 273 30.62 8.04 7.91
CA ARG A 273 29.59 7.13 8.47
C ARG A 273 29.09 6.08 7.47
N GLY A 274 29.55 6.12 6.21
CA GLY A 274 29.06 5.23 5.14
C GLY A 274 27.64 5.57 4.65
N ASP A 275 27.09 6.69 5.07
CA ASP A 275 25.76 7.15 4.63
C ASP A 275 25.83 7.75 3.23
N ARG A 276 25.05 7.21 2.31
CA ARG A 276 24.97 7.65 0.90
C ARG A 276 23.76 8.52 0.60
N ARG A 277 22.92 8.84 1.59
CA ARG A 277 21.73 9.68 1.40
C ARG A 277 22.17 11.11 1.14
N GLN A 278 21.48 11.75 0.20
CA GLN A 278 21.65 13.16 -0.10
C GLN A 278 20.64 13.99 0.71
N SER A 279 20.84 14.03 2.02
CA SER A 279 20.11 14.92 2.92
C SER A 279 21.09 15.71 3.75
N PHE A 280 20.76 16.97 4.05
CA PHE A 280 21.52 17.82 4.95
C PHE A 280 20.59 18.77 5.69
N GLU A 281 21.03 19.27 6.83
CA GLU A 281 20.30 20.22 7.63
C GLU A 281 20.87 21.64 7.46
N PHE A 282 19.99 22.59 7.20
CA PHE A 282 20.32 24.01 7.11
C PHE A 282 19.11 24.87 7.42
N GLY A 283 19.28 25.89 8.26
CA GLY A 283 18.22 26.84 8.64
C GLY A 283 17.04 26.19 9.36
N GLY A 284 17.26 25.15 10.16
CA GLY A 284 16.20 24.43 10.87
C GLY A 284 15.39 23.45 10.00
N VAL A 285 15.79 23.26 8.74
CA VAL A 285 15.13 22.38 7.77
C VAL A 285 16.05 21.26 7.33
N VAL A 286 15.53 20.03 7.31
CA VAL A 286 16.20 18.88 6.68
C VAL A 286 15.86 18.88 5.19
N TRP A 287 16.86 19.08 4.37
CA TRP A 287 16.70 19.14 2.91
C TRP A 287 16.99 17.79 2.30
N ASP A 288 16.02 17.26 1.54
CA ASP A 288 16.12 15.99 0.83
C ASP A 288 15.91 16.17 -0.66
N ARG A 289 16.80 15.60 -1.47
CA ARG A 289 16.52 15.49 -2.89
C ARG A 289 15.51 14.38 -3.15
N TYR A 290 14.33 14.75 -3.65
CA TYR A 290 13.32 13.79 -4.05
C TYR A 290 13.65 13.21 -5.46
N ARG A 291 13.55 11.88 -5.60
CA ARG A 291 13.95 11.17 -6.82
C ARG A 291 12.82 10.37 -7.47
N GLY A 292 11.65 10.32 -6.86
CA GLY A 292 10.50 9.63 -7.40
C GLY A 292 10.10 10.22 -8.75
N LYS A 293 9.90 9.35 -9.73
CA LYS A 293 9.47 9.71 -11.07
C LYS A 293 8.71 8.56 -11.71
N HIS A 294 7.84 8.87 -12.65
CA HIS A 294 7.14 7.91 -13.50
C HIS A 294 7.22 8.36 -14.95
N ASP A 295 7.54 7.45 -15.88
CA ASP A 295 7.68 7.73 -17.31
C ASP A 295 8.56 8.96 -17.65
N GLY A 296 9.57 9.21 -16.83
CA GLY A 296 10.49 10.34 -17.00
C GLY A 296 10.05 11.61 -16.29
N GLU A 297 8.79 11.76 -15.93
CA GLU A 297 8.25 12.91 -15.21
C GLU A 297 8.50 12.80 -13.70
N PRO A 298 9.12 13.82 -13.07
CA PRO A 298 9.37 13.81 -11.65
C PRO A 298 8.09 14.07 -10.84
N PHE A 299 7.93 13.42 -9.70
CA PHE A 299 6.78 13.66 -8.80
C PHE A 299 6.85 15.03 -8.10
N VAL A 300 8.05 15.55 -7.87
CA VAL A 300 8.29 16.93 -7.42
C VAL A 300 8.92 17.70 -8.56
N ASP A 301 8.30 18.83 -8.93
CA ASP A 301 8.74 19.65 -10.06
C ASP A 301 10.19 20.11 -9.88
N ASP A 302 10.98 20.05 -10.93
CA ASP A 302 12.43 20.27 -10.88
C ASP A 302 12.83 21.60 -10.24
N GLY A 303 12.03 22.65 -10.40
CA GLY A 303 12.27 23.99 -9.89
C GLY A 303 11.63 24.30 -8.54
N SER A 304 11.01 23.32 -7.89
CA SER A 304 10.28 23.51 -6.64
C SER A 304 10.75 22.60 -5.52
N ALA A 305 10.33 22.89 -4.30
CA ALA A 305 10.42 21.99 -3.16
C ALA A 305 9.14 22.08 -2.32
N GLN A 306 8.85 21.00 -1.60
CA GLN A 306 7.71 20.93 -0.68
C GLN A 306 8.24 20.89 0.75
N LEU A 307 7.98 21.95 1.52
CA LEU A 307 8.33 22.04 2.94
C LEU A 307 7.18 21.51 3.77
N VAL A 308 7.48 20.51 4.61
CA VAL A 308 6.51 19.84 5.48
C VAL A 308 7.00 19.83 6.92
N PRO A 309 6.12 19.95 7.92
CA PRO A 309 6.50 19.76 9.32
C PRO A 309 6.63 18.27 9.63
N GLU A 310 7.54 17.92 10.53
CA GLU A 310 7.76 16.57 11.02
C GLU A 310 7.30 16.41 12.48
N GLY A 311 6.94 15.16 12.84
CA GLY A 311 6.56 14.82 14.20
C GLY A 311 5.22 15.39 14.67
N VAL A 312 4.38 15.84 13.75
CA VAL A 312 3.02 16.31 14.03
C VAL A 312 2.07 15.11 13.91
N PRO A 313 1.39 14.70 15.00
CA PRO A 313 0.45 13.58 14.96
C PRO A 313 -0.69 13.82 13.95
N ASP A 314 -1.12 12.77 13.29
CA ASP A 314 -2.26 12.75 12.34
C ASP A 314 -2.16 13.80 11.20
N LEU A 315 -0.97 14.37 10.95
CA LEU A 315 -0.81 15.35 9.89
C LEU A 315 -0.94 14.72 8.51
N PHE A 316 -0.22 13.62 8.29
CA PHE A 316 -0.27 12.85 7.07
C PHE A 316 -0.79 11.45 7.38
N ILE A 317 -1.94 11.12 6.82
CA ILE A 317 -2.59 9.82 7.03
C ILE A 317 -2.71 9.06 5.72
N SER A 318 -2.57 7.74 5.81
CA SER A 318 -2.90 6.78 4.76
C SER A 318 -3.97 5.85 5.31
N ALA A 319 -5.24 6.12 4.99
CA ALA A 319 -6.34 5.26 5.38
C ALA A 319 -6.60 4.22 4.28
N PHE A 320 -6.77 2.96 4.67
CA PHE A 320 -7.05 1.86 3.75
C PHE A 320 -8.44 1.30 4.01
N ALA A 321 -9.30 1.29 2.99
CA ALA A 321 -10.62 0.67 3.06
C ALA A 321 -10.56 -0.81 2.67
N PRO A 322 -11.54 -1.63 3.12
CA PRO A 322 -11.63 -3.03 2.71
C PRO A 322 -11.83 -3.16 1.20
N ALA A 323 -11.43 -4.31 0.66
CA ALA A 323 -11.68 -4.68 -0.71
C ALA A 323 -13.18 -4.90 -0.96
N ASP A 324 -13.58 -4.91 -2.23
CA ASP A 324 -14.95 -5.22 -2.67
C ASP A 324 -15.24 -6.73 -2.74
N TYR A 325 -14.44 -7.54 -2.03
CA TYR A 325 -14.66 -8.98 -1.90
C TYR A 325 -15.65 -9.28 -0.77
N MET A 326 -16.55 -10.23 -0.99
CA MET A 326 -17.56 -10.62 0.02
C MET A 326 -16.94 -11.10 1.33
N GLU A 327 -15.76 -11.68 1.28
CA GLU A 327 -15.04 -12.25 2.44
C GLU A 327 -14.51 -11.16 3.40
N VAL A 328 -14.33 -9.94 2.92
CA VAL A 328 -13.75 -8.84 3.70
C VAL A 328 -14.72 -7.68 3.94
N VAL A 329 -16.00 -7.88 3.66
CA VAL A 329 -17.05 -6.88 3.94
C VAL A 329 -17.13 -6.60 5.43
N ASN A 330 -17.15 -5.32 5.81
CA ASN A 330 -17.19 -4.84 7.20
C ASN A 330 -15.98 -5.21 8.06
N THR A 331 -14.86 -5.60 7.45
CA THR A 331 -13.59 -5.77 8.15
C THR A 331 -12.81 -4.46 8.14
N GLU A 332 -11.80 -4.38 8.98
CA GLU A 332 -10.81 -3.30 8.93
C GLU A 332 -9.96 -3.45 7.67
N GLY A 333 -9.76 -2.35 6.95
CA GLY A 333 -9.04 -2.34 5.67
C GLY A 333 -7.55 -2.63 5.83
N LEU A 334 -7.02 -3.39 4.89
CA LEU A 334 -5.59 -3.69 4.76
C LEU A 334 -4.99 -2.91 3.57
N PRO A 335 -3.67 -2.66 3.58
CA PRO A 335 -3.02 -1.95 2.49
C PRO A 335 -3.18 -2.63 1.12
N TYR A 336 -3.14 -3.96 1.10
CA TYR A 336 -3.25 -4.74 -0.15
C TYR A 336 -4.16 -5.94 0.04
N TYR A 337 -4.88 -6.26 -1.04
CA TYR A 337 -5.72 -7.42 -1.16
C TYR A 337 -5.36 -8.21 -2.40
N ALA A 338 -5.56 -9.52 -2.36
CA ALA A 338 -5.40 -10.39 -3.52
C ALA A 338 -6.42 -11.51 -3.51
N LYS A 339 -6.92 -11.86 -4.69
CA LYS A 339 -7.84 -12.97 -4.91
C LYS A 339 -7.57 -13.66 -6.24
N LEU A 340 -7.79 -14.96 -6.28
CA LEU A 340 -7.73 -15.76 -7.51
C LEU A 340 -9.10 -16.33 -7.84
N GLU A 341 -9.41 -16.38 -9.13
CA GLU A 341 -10.63 -16.99 -9.65
C GLU A 341 -10.30 -17.87 -10.87
N ARG A 342 -11.02 -18.96 -11.06
CA ARG A 342 -10.86 -19.84 -12.20
C ARG A 342 -11.33 -19.19 -13.49
N LEU A 343 -10.56 -19.33 -14.55
CA LEU A 343 -10.97 -18.94 -15.88
C LEU A 343 -11.99 -19.93 -16.45
N PRO A 344 -12.88 -19.49 -17.34
CA PRO A 344 -13.80 -20.38 -18.05
C PRO A 344 -13.05 -21.53 -18.75
N PHE A 345 -13.66 -22.72 -18.71
CA PHE A 345 -13.11 -23.96 -19.30
C PHE A 345 -11.79 -24.42 -18.64
N ASP A 346 -11.53 -24.00 -17.41
CA ASP A 346 -10.32 -24.38 -16.66
C ASP A 346 -9.00 -24.11 -17.41
N LYS A 347 -8.97 -23.01 -18.21
CA LYS A 347 -7.79 -22.62 -18.99
C LYS A 347 -6.69 -21.98 -18.15
N GLY A 348 -6.92 -21.80 -16.86
CA GLY A 348 -6.02 -21.16 -15.92
C GLY A 348 -6.78 -20.41 -14.83
N VAL A 349 -6.12 -19.46 -14.21
CA VAL A 349 -6.71 -18.59 -13.18
C VAL A 349 -6.52 -17.11 -13.53
N ALA A 350 -7.51 -16.31 -13.21
CA ALA A 350 -7.42 -14.87 -13.15
C ALA A 350 -7.07 -14.47 -11.70
N GLY A 351 -6.14 -13.56 -11.53
CA GLY A 351 -5.82 -12.97 -10.25
C GLY A 351 -6.07 -11.48 -10.27
N GLU A 352 -6.49 -10.96 -9.13
CA GLU A 352 -6.61 -9.54 -8.87
C GLU A 352 -5.85 -9.20 -7.61
N ALA A 353 -5.05 -8.14 -7.68
CA ALA A 353 -4.48 -7.48 -6.53
C ALA A 353 -5.05 -6.07 -6.48
N GLN A 354 -5.52 -5.61 -5.33
CA GLN A 354 -6.09 -4.28 -5.21
C GLN A 354 -5.67 -3.59 -3.92
N SER A 355 -5.76 -2.26 -3.94
CA SER A 355 -5.61 -1.40 -2.78
C SER A 355 -6.66 -0.30 -2.83
N ASN A 356 -7.18 0.09 -1.66
CA ASN A 356 -8.23 1.12 -1.56
C ASN A 356 -7.77 2.24 -0.62
N PRO A 357 -6.75 3.03 -1.02
CA PRO A 357 -6.14 4.05 -0.18
C PRO A 357 -6.92 5.37 -0.20
N LEU A 358 -6.71 6.13 0.87
CA LEU A 358 -6.88 7.56 0.93
C LEU A 358 -5.62 8.15 1.56
N HIS A 359 -4.83 8.90 0.80
CA HIS A 359 -3.70 9.65 1.32
C HIS A 359 -4.12 11.10 1.53
N LEU A 360 -3.91 11.65 2.73
CA LEU A 360 -4.41 12.97 3.07
C LEU A 360 -3.44 13.73 3.97
N CYS A 361 -3.34 15.04 3.74
CA CYS A 361 -2.80 16.00 4.69
C CYS A 361 -3.98 16.67 5.42
N THR A 362 -4.08 16.49 6.73
CA THR A 362 -5.19 17.02 7.54
C THR A 362 -5.07 18.51 7.80
N ARG A 363 -3.86 19.07 7.74
CA ARG A 363 -3.56 20.51 7.93
C ARG A 363 -2.79 21.07 6.73
N PRO A 364 -3.42 21.18 5.55
CA PRO A 364 -2.71 21.53 4.31
C PRO A 364 -2.10 22.93 4.32
N LEU A 365 -2.55 23.83 5.20
CA LEU A 365 -1.95 25.16 5.35
C LEU A 365 -0.57 25.13 6.00
N ALA A 366 -0.18 24.05 6.70
CA ALA A 366 1.16 23.90 7.27
C ALA A 366 2.20 23.45 6.24
N VAL A 367 1.77 22.99 5.07
CA VAL A 367 2.66 22.65 3.96
C VAL A 367 2.93 23.89 3.10
N ARG A 368 4.17 24.10 2.72
CA ARG A 368 4.59 25.25 1.89
C ARG A 368 5.30 24.77 0.63
N GLU A 369 4.88 25.32 -0.50
CA GLU A 369 5.59 25.16 -1.77
C GLU A 369 6.67 26.24 -1.88
N LEU A 370 7.91 25.81 -2.13
CA LEU A 370 9.08 26.68 -2.31
C LEU A 370 9.48 26.69 -3.77
N THR A 371 9.94 27.86 -4.24
CA THR A 371 10.45 28.04 -5.60
C THR A 371 11.84 28.67 -5.59
N LEU A 372 12.49 28.66 -6.74
CA LEU A 372 13.83 29.24 -6.95
C LEU A 372 13.87 30.74 -6.77
#